data_554a540e468aca2c2518ce4e42b191de
#
_entry.id   554a540e468aca2c2518ce4e42b191de
#
_cell.length_a   1.000
_cell.length_b   1.000
_cell.length_c   1.000
_cell.angle_alpha   90.00
_cell.angle_beta   90.00
_cell.angle_gamma   90.00
#
_symmetry.space_group_name_H-M   'P 1'
#
loop_
_entity.id
_entity.type
_entity.pdbx_description
1 polymer ?
#
loop_
_entity_poly.entity_id
_entity_poly.type
_entity_poly.pdbx_seq_one_letter_code
_entity_poly.pdbx_strand_id
1 'polypeptide(L)'
;MPHDKIVPEDEQYLFAHPEPGRSCYDTHADGTPVRYSSRRRPLFNVRPGFPNWLTGSYRHFPVDMYIIEWLEHVGIGYHVATDEDFEREGRALTDRYTTIVTGSHPEYWTRNGLDLLEGYLNAGGRIMYLGGNGFYWVTSQLRDKPWIIEVRRDNSGTRCWDAPYGERTHVATREAGGIWRSRGRAPNKMLGVGFASEGWSKGCGYRRLDASYHSPAASLFAGVNEAIVGDYGYVLGGAVGDEVDRFDIALGSPEHAYVLATSTGLGNEYQLVIEDLTLSLPDQGGAQRPDMVRSDLVLFAIDGGGWVFSVGSITYGGALAWNGCDNGLSRLTANVVHAFTGKGPVLGET
;
A
#
# COMPACT_ATOMS: atom_id res chain seq x y z
N MET A 1 -14.43 -16.87 -3.15
CA MET A 1 -14.12 -16.25 -4.46
C MET A 1 -15.42 -15.79 -5.07
N PRO A 2 -15.51 -14.62 -5.68
CA PRO A 2 -16.67 -14.27 -6.48
C PRO A 2 -16.80 -15.29 -7.61
N HIS A 3 -17.94 -15.98 -7.69
CA HIS A 3 -18.18 -17.08 -8.64
C HIS A 3 -18.32 -16.65 -10.10
N ASP A 4 -18.25 -15.37 -10.37
CA ASP A 4 -18.47 -14.72 -11.66
C ASP A 4 -17.17 -14.23 -12.35
N LYS A 5 -16.01 -14.36 -11.70
CA LYS A 5 -14.73 -13.91 -12.27
C LYS A 5 -14.00 -15.07 -12.95
N ILE A 6 -13.68 -14.87 -14.22
CA ILE A 6 -12.92 -15.84 -15.02
C ILE A 6 -11.44 -15.66 -14.71
N VAL A 7 -10.81 -16.72 -14.21
CA VAL A 7 -9.35 -16.76 -14.00
C VAL A 7 -8.67 -16.84 -15.37
N PRO A 8 -7.72 -15.95 -15.70
CA PRO A 8 -6.96 -16.01 -16.95
C PRO A 8 -6.26 -17.36 -17.15
N GLU A 9 -6.11 -17.77 -18.40
CA GLU A 9 -5.51 -19.05 -18.78
C GLU A 9 -4.09 -19.21 -18.21
N ASP A 10 -3.30 -18.13 -18.20
CA ASP A 10 -1.97 -18.10 -17.63
C ASP A 10 -1.96 -18.41 -16.12
N GLU A 11 -2.91 -17.89 -15.37
CA GLU A 11 -3.04 -18.19 -13.94
C GLU A 11 -3.55 -19.61 -13.71
N GLN A 12 -4.49 -20.08 -14.53
CA GLN A 12 -4.93 -21.48 -14.49
C GLN A 12 -3.74 -22.43 -14.73
N TYR A 13 -2.86 -22.08 -15.69
CA TYR A 13 -1.64 -22.85 -15.94
C TYR A 13 -0.74 -22.91 -14.71
N LEU A 14 -0.48 -21.76 -14.04
CA LEU A 14 0.33 -21.74 -12.83
C LEU A 14 -0.27 -22.55 -11.69
N PHE A 15 -1.59 -22.55 -11.52
CA PHE A 15 -2.27 -23.39 -10.54
C PHE A 15 -2.10 -24.89 -10.84
N ALA A 16 -2.15 -25.26 -12.11
CA ALA A 16 -1.97 -26.65 -12.53
C ALA A 16 -0.50 -27.12 -12.47
N HIS A 17 0.45 -26.17 -12.50
CA HIS A 17 1.90 -26.43 -12.55
C HIS A 17 2.63 -25.77 -11.35
N PRO A 18 2.53 -26.33 -10.15
CA PRO A 18 3.17 -25.78 -8.94
C PRO A 18 4.68 -26.03 -8.85
N GLU A 19 5.25 -26.84 -9.73
CA GLU A 19 6.67 -27.26 -9.72
C GLU A 19 7.66 -26.09 -9.88
N PRO A 20 7.37 -25.00 -10.63
CA PRO A 20 8.26 -23.84 -10.70
C PRO A 20 8.30 -23.00 -9.42
N GLY A 21 7.43 -23.27 -8.46
CA GLY A 21 7.29 -22.56 -7.19
C GLY A 21 5.95 -21.88 -7.02
N ARG A 22 5.58 -21.61 -5.77
CA ARG A 22 4.31 -21.06 -5.34
C ARG A 22 4.48 -19.66 -4.75
N SER A 23 3.38 -18.92 -4.70
CA SER A 23 3.25 -17.66 -3.98
C SER A 23 3.08 -17.92 -2.47
N CYS A 24 3.42 -16.96 -1.63
CA CYS A 24 3.10 -17.02 -0.21
C CYS A 24 1.59 -16.98 0.09
N TYR A 25 0.74 -16.72 -0.89
CA TYR A 25 -0.72 -16.83 -0.77
C TYR A 25 -1.27 -18.21 -1.13
N ASP A 26 -0.45 -19.08 -1.69
CA ASP A 26 -0.85 -20.44 -2.04
C ASP A 26 -0.82 -21.37 -0.83
N THR A 27 -1.46 -22.53 -0.99
CA THR A 27 -1.40 -23.63 -0.04
C THR A 27 -0.81 -24.88 -0.70
N HIS A 28 -0.22 -25.74 0.11
CA HIS A 28 0.17 -27.09 -0.29
C HIS A 28 -1.07 -28.00 -0.40
N ALA A 29 -0.89 -29.20 -0.96
CA ALA A 29 -2.00 -30.16 -1.14
C ALA A 29 -2.65 -30.59 0.17
N ASP A 30 -1.92 -30.52 1.28
CA ASP A 30 -2.42 -30.81 2.63
C ASP A 30 -3.11 -29.61 3.31
N GLY A 31 -3.27 -28.49 2.59
CA GLY A 31 -3.88 -27.25 3.09
C GLY A 31 -2.93 -26.35 3.88
N THR A 32 -1.69 -26.74 4.11
CA THR A 32 -0.72 -25.88 4.80
C THR A 32 -0.28 -24.72 3.94
N PRO A 33 -0.06 -23.51 4.49
CA PRO A 33 0.34 -22.34 3.71
C PRO A 33 1.77 -22.48 3.19
N VAL A 34 2.01 -21.91 2.02
CA VAL A 34 3.34 -21.75 1.45
C VAL A 34 4.10 -20.69 2.24
N ARG A 35 5.28 -21.03 2.74
CA ARG A 35 6.10 -20.16 3.61
C ARG A 35 7.23 -19.47 2.90
N TYR A 36 7.64 -19.98 1.74
CA TYR A 36 8.75 -19.45 0.95
C TYR A 36 8.29 -19.16 -0.46
N SER A 37 8.61 -17.98 -0.96
CA SER A 37 8.36 -17.64 -2.36
C SER A 37 9.60 -17.04 -3.01
N SER A 38 9.84 -17.41 -4.26
CA SER A 38 10.99 -16.96 -5.02
C SER A 38 10.56 -16.04 -6.16
N ARG A 39 11.24 -14.88 -6.34
CA ARG A 39 11.05 -14.05 -7.53
C ARG A 39 11.60 -14.69 -8.82
N ARG A 40 12.32 -15.79 -8.70
CA ARG A 40 12.82 -16.57 -9.85
C ARG A 40 11.83 -17.58 -10.41
N ARG A 41 10.64 -17.72 -9.79
CA ARG A 41 9.53 -18.45 -10.38
C ARG A 41 8.89 -17.63 -11.52
N PRO A 42 8.10 -18.23 -12.41
CA PRO A 42 7.32 -17.47 -13.38
C PRO A 42 6.38 -16.49 -12.67
N LEU A 43 6.44 -15.21 -13.07
CA LEU A 43 5.64 -14.12 -12.51
C LEU A 43 4.87 -13.45 -13.65
N PHE A 44 3.78 -14.06 -14.10
CA PHE A 44 3.00 -13.52 -15.23
C PHE A 44 2.34 -12.18 -14.89
N ASN A 45 2.01 -11.98 -13.62
CA ASN A 45 1.41 -10.76 -13.10
C ASN A 45 2.33 -9.53 -13.07
N VAL A 46 3.64 -9.68 -13.36
CA VAL A 46 4.56 -8.54 -13.53
C VAL A 46 4.67 -8.07 -14.99
N ARG A 47 3.88 -8.61 -15.91
CA ARG A 47 3.77 -8.08 -17.27
C ARG A 47 2.95 -6.80 -17.26
N PRO A 48 3.39 -5.71 -17.90
CA PRO A 48 2.71 -4.40 -17.84
C PRO A 48 1.24 -4.45 -18.26
N GLY A 49 0.88 -5.31 -19.21
CA GLY A 49 -0.48 -5.44 -19.70
C GLY A 49 -1.29 -6.62 -19.11
N PHE A 50 -0.89 -7.15 -17.94
CA PHE A 50 -1.53 -8.32 -17.37
C PHE A 50 -2.81 -7.95 -16.60
N PRO A 51 -4.01 -8.38 -17.05
CA PRO A 51 -5.23 -8.17 -16.29
C PRO A 51 -5.32 -9.16 -15.13
N ASN A 52 -5.55 -8.66 -13.94
CA ASN A 52 -5.75 -9.49 -12.75
C ASN A 52 -7.23 -9.92 -12.66
N TRP A 53 -7.46 -11.18 -12.35
CA TRP A 53 -8.80 -11.75 -12.25
C TRP A 53 -9.66 -11.16 -11.13
N LEU A 54 -9.04 -10.67 -10.03
CA LEU A 54 -9.76 -10.05 -8.91
C LEU A 54 -10.42 -8.73 -9.31
N THR A 55 -9.67 -7.89 -10.02
CA THR A 55 -10.15 -6.55 -10.39
C THR A 55 -10.79 -6.51 -11.78
N GLY A 56 -10.56 -7.54 -12.63
CA GLY A 56 -10.87 -7.48 -14.06
C GLY A 56 -10.09 -6.38 -14.79
N SER A 57 -9.05 -5.83 -14.16
CA SER A 57 -8.20 -4.74 -14.61
C SER A 57 -6.76 -5.00 -14.16
N TYR A 58 -5.92 -3.99 -14.24
CA TYR A 58 -4.53 -4.08 -13.76
C TYR A 58 -4.47 -4.07 -12.24
N ARG A 59 -3.46 -4.77 -11.66
CA ARG A 59 -3.18 -4.83 -10.24
C ARG A 59 -1.68 -5.03 -10.02
N HIS A 60 -1.15 -4.58 -8.86
CA HIS A 60 0.27 -4.67 -8.48
C HIS A 60 1.20 -3.98 -9.49
N PHE A 61 2.21 -4.66 -10.02
CA PHE A 61 3.21 -4.09 -10.91
C PHE A 61 2.64 -3.31 -12.11
N PRO A 62 1.59 -3.76 -12.82
CA PRO A 62 0.94 -2.94 -13.84
C PRO A 62 0.38 -1.61 -13.32
N VAL A 63 -0.04 -1.53 -12.05
CA VAL A 63 -0.50 -0.27 -11.44
C VAL A 63 0.70 0.62 -11.08
N ASP A 64 1.84 0.03 -10.69
CA ASP A 64 3.08 0.79 -10.47
C ASP A 64 3.55 1.48 -11.76
N MET A 65 3.28 0.89 -12.92
CA MET A 65 3.59 1.52 -14.21
C MET A 65 2.81 2.81 -14.45
N TYR A 66 1.60 2.97 -13.91
CA TYR A 66 0.88 4.24 -13.95
C TYR A 66 1.56 5.33 -13.10
N ILE A 67 2.18 4.96 -11.98
CA ILE A 67 2.97 5.91 -11.17
C ILE A 67 4.20 6.36 -11.97
N ILE A 68 4.86 5.44 -12.66
CA ILE A 68 6.00 5.75 -13.54
C ILE A 68 5.58 6.65 -14.70
N GLU A 69 4.49 6.33 -15.40
CA GLU A 69 3.92 7.14 -16.47
C GLU A 69 3.63 8.57 -15.99
N TRP A 70 3.05 8.69 -14.79
CA TRP A 70 2.78 9.97 -14.17
C TRP A 70 4.07 10.75 -13.87
N LEU A 71 5.12 10.11 -13.30
CA LEU A 71 6.41 10.75 -13.02
C LEU A 71 7.06 11.29 -14.29
N GLU A 72 7.01 10.54 -15.39
CA GLU A 72 7.48 10.97 -16.72
C GLU A 72 6.68 12.17 -17.22
N HIS A 73 5.34 12.12 -17.08
CA HIS A 73 4.46 13.19 -17.53
C HIS A 73 4.73 14.52 -16.79
N VAL A 74 4.92 14.47 -15.47
CA VAL A 74 5.18 15.69 -14.67
C VAL A 74 6.65 16.12 -14.71
N GLY A 75 7.52 15.38 -15.39
CA GLY A 75 8.93 15.71 -15.58
C GLY A 75 9.78 15.62 -14.31
N ILE A 76 9.44 14.72 -13.40
CA ILE A 76 10.20 14.45 -12.18
C ILE A 76 11.26 13.40 -12.48
N GLY A 77 12.54 13.75 -12.28
CA GLY A 77 13.64 12.78 -12.36
C GLY A 77 13.58 11.80 -11.18
N TYR A 78 13.66 10.50 -11.48
CA TYR A 78 13.58 9.44 -10.49
C TYR A 78 14.54 8.28 -10.82
N HIS A 79 14.76 7.41 -9.84
CA HIS A 79 15.37 6.10 -10.02
C HIS A 79 14.47 5.03 -9.42
N VAL A 80 14.50 3.84 -9.98
CA VAL A 80 13.74 2.70 -9.47
C VAL A 80 14.69 1.80 -8.69
N ALA A 81 14.25 1.38 -7.51
CA ALA A 81 14.92 0.38 -6.70
C ALA A 81 13.91 -0.70 -6.29
N THR A 82 14.36 -1.94 -6.23
CA THR A 82 13.56 -3.04 -5.70
C THR A 82 13.74 -3.16 -4.19
N ASP A 83 12.83 -3.89 -3.52
CA ASP A 83 12.96 -4.20 -2.09
C ASP A 83 14.28 -4.93 -1.80
N GLU A 84 14.76 -5.77 -2.75
CA GLU A 84 16.07 -6.45 -2.64
C GLU A 84 17.24 -5.46 -2.72
N ASP A 85 17.15 -4.42 -3.56
CA ASP A 85 18.15 -3.35 -3.62
C ASP A 85 18.14 -2.55 -2.32
N PHE A 86 16.96 -2.24 -1.79
CA PHE A 86 16.78 -1.53 -0.53
C PHE A 86 17.42 -2.28 0.64
N GLU A 87 17.16 -3.59 0.74
CA GLU A 87 17.78 -4.46 1.75
C GLU A 87 19.30 -4.56 1.60
N ARG A 88 19.80 -4.63 0.37
CA ARG A 88 21.22 -4.79 0.07
C ARG A 88 22.03 -3.53 0.29
N GLU A 89 21.52 -2.38 -0.15
CA GLU A 89 22.24 -1.11 -0.16
C GLU A 89 21.99 -0.27 1.09
N GLY A 90 20.81 -0.43 1.72
CA GLY A 90 20.46 0.24 2.97
C GLY A 90 20.60 1.77 2.87
N ARG A 91 21.25 2.37 3.84
CA ARG A 91 21.46 3.82 3.90
C ARG A 91 22.24 4.39 2.72
N ALA A 92 23.13 3.61 2.11
CA ALA A 92 23.85 4.05 0.94
C ALA A 92 22.90 4.32 -0.27
N LEU A 93 21.73 3.69 -0.30
CA LEU A 93 20.66 3.98 -1.24
C LEU A 93 19.85 5.21 -0.78
N THR A 94 19.28 5.15 0.43
CA THR A 94 18.33 6.16 0.90
C THR A 94 18.94 7.55 1.05
N ASP A 95 20.19 7.66 1.52
CA ASP A 95 20.87 8.94 1.76
C ASP A 95 21.13 9.75 0.47
N ARG A 96 20.90 9.15 -0.71
CA ARG A 96 21.01 9.82 -2.03
C ARG A 96 19.76 10.58 -2.44
N TYR A 97 18.64 10.35 -1.77
CA TYR A 97 17.34 10.88 -2.18
C TYR A 97 16.67 11.67 -1.07
N THR A 98 16.00 12.73 -1.45
CA THR A 98 15.18 13.55 -0.54
C THR A 98 13.79 12.98 -0.37
N THR A 99 13.32 12.17 -1.32
CA THR A 99 11.96 11.63 -1.33
C THR A 99 11.98 10.20 -1.82
N ILE A 100 11.32 9.33 -1.10
CA ILE A 100 11.02 7.94 -1.48
C ILE A 100 9.54 7.87 -1.84
N VAL A 101 9.23 7.29 -2.99
CA VAL A 101 7.86 7.01 -3.44
C VAL A 101 7.67 5.51 -3.46
N THR A 102 6.63 5.00 -2.82
CA THR A 102 6.32 3.56 -2.86
C THR A 102 5.56 3.19 -4.12
N GLY A 103 5.58 1.89 -4.46
CA GLY A 103 4.60 1.32 -5.39
C GLY A 103 3.21 1.25 -4.77
N SER A 104 2.27 0.70 -5.54
CA SER A 104 0.85 0.60 -5.18
C SER A 104 0.55 -0.38 -4.03
N HIS A 105 1.44 -1.34 -3.76
CA HIS A 105 1.16 -2.40 -2.78
C HIS A 105 2.42 -2.94 -2.08
N PRO A 106 3.09 -2.14 -1.22
CA PRO A 106 4.30 -2.55 -0.49
C PRO A 106 3.97 -3.39 0.75
N GLU A 107 3.39 -4.57 0.55
CA GLU A 107 2.79 -5.41 1.59
C GLU A 107 3.82 -6.18 2.43
N TYR A 108 4.91 -6.64 1.79
CA TYR A 108 5.90 -7.57 2.38
C TYR A 108 7.16 -6.83 2.80
N TRP A 109 7.31 -6.56 4.10
CA TRP A 109 8.45 -5.80 4.61
C TRP A 109 9.22 -6.56 5.68
N THR A 110 10.54 -6.42 5.65
CA THR A 110 11.43 -6.94 6.67
C THR A 110 11.57 -5.93 7.83
N ARG A 111 12.04 -6.40 8.97
CA ARG A 111 12.42 -5.51 10.07
C ARG A 111 13.45 -4.48 9.63
N ASN A 112 14.51 -4.94 8.94
CA ASN A 112 15.58 -4.07 8.48
C ASN A 112 15.05 -2.97 7.54
N GLY A 113 14.18 -3.32 6.61
CA GLY A 113 13.55 -2.35 5.70
C GLY A 113 12.75 -1.29 6.45
N LEU A 114 11.95 -1.69 7.45
CA LEU A 114 11.20 -0.75 8.28
C LEU A 114 12.13 0.15 9.14
N ASP A 115 13.21 -0.42 9.71
CA ASP A 115 14.19 0.33 10.51
C ASP A 115 14.94 1.36 9.63
N LEU A 116 15.24 1.01 8.39
CA LEU A 116 15.85 1.91 7.41
C LEU A 116 14.95 3.09 7.07
N LEU A 117 13.66 2.83 6.80
CA LEU A 117 12.69 3.89 6.49
C LEU A 117 12.46 4.80 7.70
N GLU A 118 12.34 4.24 8.89
CA GLU A 118 12.21 5.00 10.13
C GLU A 118 13.45 5.89 10.36
N GLY A 119 14.65 5.34 10.17
CA GLY A 119 15.90 6.10 10.24
C GLY A 119 16.01 7.19 9.18
N TYR A 120 15.52 6.92 7.97
CA TYR A 120 15.47 7.89 6.86
C TYR A 120 14.53 9.06 7.18
N LEU A 121 13.33 8.79 7.68
CA LEU A 121 12.37 9.81 8.12
C LEU A 121 12.91 10.67 9.25
N ASN A 122 13.51 10.04 10.27
CA ASN A 122 14.11 10.72 11.42
C ASN A 122 15.33 11.59 11.03
N ALA A 123 15.94 11.32 9.88
CA ALA A 123 17.03 12.14 9.31
C ALA A 123 16.51 13.24 8.35
N GLY A 124 15.21 13.51 8.30
CA GLY A 124 14.60 14.55 7.46
C GLY A 124 14.17 14.07 6.07
N GLY A 125 14.23 12.76 5.81
CA GLY A 125 13.74 12.16 4.57
C GLY A 125 12.23 12.26 4.44
N ARG A 126 11.70 12.12 3.24
CA ARG A 126 10.28 12.27 2.93
C ARG A 126 9.75 11.04 2.22
N ILE A 127 8.58 10.57 2.62
CA ILE A 127 7.93 9.41 2.02
C ILE A 127 6.60 9.81 1.40
N MET A 128 6.38 9.41 0.15
CA MET A 128 5.08 9.40 -0.50
C MET A 128 4.62 7.93 -0.61
N TYR A 129 3.69 7.55 0.24
CA TYR A 129 3.05 6.25 0.21
C TYR A 129 1.86 6.29 -0.74
N LEU A 130 2.07 5.84 -1.98
CA LEU A 130 1.06 5.88 -3.06
C LEU A 130 0.37 4.54 -3.26
N GLY A 131 0.04 3.87 -2.17
CA GLY A 131 -0.53 2.53 -2.19
C GLY A 131 -1.50 2.22 -1.06
N GLY A 132 -1.89 0.96 -0.98
CA GLY A 132 -2.70 0.38 0.10
C GLY A 132 -2.09 -0.91 0.63
N ASN A 133 -2.51 -1.29 1.85
CA ASN A 133 -2.02 -2.46 2.60
C ASN A 133 -0.49 -2.56 2.66
N GLY A 134 0.16 -1.42 2.91
CA GLY A 134 1.60 -1.36 3.06
C GLY A 134 2.07 -1.85 4.43
N PHE A 135 3.28 -2.44 4.46
CA PHE A 135 3.98 -2.87 5.68
C PHE A 135 3.15 -3.84 6.53
N TYR A 136 2.51 -4.79 5.87
CA TYR A 136 1.55 -5.69 6.50
C TYR A 136 2.22 -6.94 7.08
N TRP A 137 2.80 -7.81 6.21
CA TRP A 137 3.40 -9.06 6.66
C TRP A 137 4.79 -8.88 7.24
N VAL A 138 5.04 -9.51 8.39
CA VAL A 138 6.41 -9.78 8.84
C VAL A 138 7.07 -10.69 7.81
N THR A 139 8.10 -10.19 7.16
CA THR A 139 8.81 -10.87 6.09
C THR A 139 10.28 -11.01 6.45
N SER A 140 10.89 -12.12 6.08
CA SER A 140 12.33 -12.31 6.14
C SER A 140 12.87 -12.64 4.77
N GLN A 141 14.11 -12.23 4.51
CA GLN A 141 14.85 -12.60 3.32
C GLN A 141 15.93 -13.61 3.67
N LEU A 142 16.09 -14.65 2.85
CA LEU A 142 17.16 -15.63 3.07
C LEU A 142 18.50 -15.02 2.71
N ARG A 143 19.44 -14.99 3.67
CA ARG A 143 20.75 -14.33 3.53
C ARG A 143 21.54 -14.80 2.30
N ASP A 144 21.58 -16.12 2.08
CA ASP A 144 22.34 -16.72 0.98
C ASP A 144 21.53 -16.82 -0.33
N LYS A 145 20.24 -16.49 -0.28
CA LYS A 145 19.28 -16.53 -1.39
C LYS A 145 18.35 -15.32 -1.31
N PRO A 146 18.85 -14.09 -1.54
CA PRO A 146 18.07 -12.88 -1.33
C PRO A 146 16.83 -12.77 -2.23
N TRP A 147 16.75 -13.58 -3.27
CA TRP A 147 15.58 -13.72 -4.14
C TRP A 147 14.45 -14.58 -3.55
N ILE A 148 14.60 -15.10 -2.32
CA ILE A 148 13.58 -15.87 -1.60
C ILE A 148 13.17 -15.10 -0.36
N ILE A 149 11.86 -14.86 -0.24
CA ILE A 149 11.24 -14.35 0.96
C ILE A 149 10.61 -15.48 1.77
N GLU A 150 10.59 -15.31 3.09
CA GLU A 150 9.90 -16.16 4.03
C GLU A 150 8.78 -15.36 4.71
N VAL A 151 7.56 -15.90 4.69
CA VAL A 151 6.40 -15.36 5.40
C VAL A 151 5.78 -16.46 6.23
N ARG A 152 5.67 -16.24 7.54
CA ARG A 152 5.03 -17.14 8.49
C ARG A 152 3.75 -16.48 8.98
N ARG A 153 2.62 -16.95 8.49
CA ARG A 153 1.33 -16.52 8.99
C ARG A 153 1.12 -17.16 10.36
N ASP A 154 0.71 -16.34 11.29
CA ASP A 154 0.31 -16.77 12.63
C ASP A 154 -1.20 -16.63 12.76
N ASN A 155 -1.71 -16.42 13.94
CA ASN A 155 -3.14 -16.26 14.25
C ASN A 155 -3.67 -14.87 13.85
N SER A 156 -2.91 -14.10 13.10
CA SER A 156 -3.27 -12.74 12.69
C SER A 156 -3.03 -12.54 11.19
N GLY A 157 -3.84 -11.68 10.59
CA GLY A 157 -3.77 -11.34 9.19
C GLY A 157 -4.66 -12.18 8.28
N THR A 158 -4.80 -11.73 7.05
CA THR A 158 -5.58 -12.38 6.02
C THR A 158 -5.09 -13.81 5.78
N ARG A 159 -6.02 -14.78 5.75
CA ARG A 159 -5.72 -16.21 5.63
C ARG A 159 -4.79 -16.74 6.73
N CYS A 160 -4.93 -16.22 7.95
CA CYS A 160 -4.27 -16.79 9.12
C CYS A 160 -4.75 -18.22 9.36
N TRP A 161 -3.96 -19.01 10.04
CA TRP A 161 -4.29 -20.39 10.41
C TRP A 161 -3.62 -20.74 11.72
N ASP A 162 -4.17 -21.72 12.45
CA ASP A 162 -3.60 -22.18 13.70
C ASP A 162 -2.39 -23.09 13.42
N ALA A 163 -1.22 -22.46 13.34
CA ALA A 163 0.03 -23.17 13.07
C ALA A 163 0.62 -23.82 14.32
N PRO A 164 1.25 -25.00 14.21
CA PRO A 164 2.09 -25.54 15.27
C PRO A 164 3.14 -24.53 15.72
N TYR A 165 3.49 -24.53 17.01
CA TYR A 165 4.35 -23.50 17.61
C TYR A 165 5.66 -23.23 16.83
N GLY A 166 6.35 -24.29 16.39
CA GLY A 166 7.59 -24.16 15.60
C GLY A 166 7.40 -23.55 14.21
N GLU A 167 6.18 -23.58 13.68
CA GLU A 167 5.85 -23.04 12.35
C GLU A 167 5.59 -21.53 12.35
N ARG A 168 5.44 -20.92 13.51
CA ARG A 168 5.17 -19.50 13.70
C ARG A 168 6.42 -18.63 13.66
N THR A 169 7.61 -19.24 13.61
CA THR A 169 8.89 -18.55 13.71
C THR A 169 9.66 -18.65 12.41
N HIS A 170 10.14 -17.51 11.93
CA HIS A 170 10.99 -17.42 10.74
C HIS A 170 12.31 -18.17 10.96
N VAL A 171 12.68 -19.02 10.02
CA VAL A 171 13.94 -19.75 10.07
C VAL A 171 15.12 -18.80 9.82
N ALA A 172 14.95 -17.87 8.90
CA ALA A 172 15.99 -16.93 8.51
C ALA A 172 16.41 -15.98 9.65
N THR A 173 15.46 -15.46 10.44
CA THR A 173 15.70 -14.39 11.41
C THR A 173 15.36 -14.76 12.85
N ARG A 174 14.69 -15.88 13.05
CA ARG A 174 14.11 -16.32 14.35
C ARG A 174 13.04 -15.35 14.89
N GLU A 175 12.51 -14.49 14.05
CA GLU A 175 11.38 -13.64 14.40
C GLU A 175 10.08 -14.45 14.41
N ALA A 176 9.15 -14.08 15.27
CA ALA A 176 7.79 -14.57 15.16
C ALA A 176 7.14 -14.01 13.87
N GLY A 177 6.33 -14.80 13.20
CA GLY A 177 5.57 -14.39 12.02
C GLY A 177 4.37 -13.52 12.37
N GLY A 178 3.38 -13.53 11.49
CA GLY A 178 2.17 -12.70 11.57
C GLY A 178 2.35 -11.35 10.91
N ILE A 179 1.61 -10.37 11.38
CA ILE A 179 1.59 -9.02 10.83
C ILE A 179 2.32 -8.02 11.73
N TRP A 180 2.88 -6.96 11.14
CA TRP A 180 3.61 -5.92 11.88
C TRP A 180 2.72 -5.21 12.91
N ARG A 181 1.42 -5.04 12.61
CA ARG A 181 0.45 -4.48 13.56
C ARG A 181 0.42 -5.24 14.89
N SER A 182 0.36 -6.57 14.85
CA SER A 182 0.38 -7.45 16.04
C SER A 182 1.72 -7.46 16.77
N ARG A 183 2.77 -6.92 16.15
CA ARG A 183 4.12 -6.80 16.67
C ARG A 183 4.44 -5.41 17.24
N GLY A 184 3.41 -4.57 17.43
CA GLY A 184 3.54 -3.20 17.92
C GLY A 184 4.09 -2.20 16.90
N ARG A 185 4.23 -2.62 15.64
CA ARG A 185 4.67 -1.78 14.51
C ARG A 185 3.55 -1.63 13.48
N ALA A 186 2.37 -1.19 13.93
CA ALA A 186 1.26 -0.89 13.03
C ALA A 186 1.72 0.11 11.96
N PRO A 187 1.38 -0.11 10.67
CA PRO A 187 1.70 0.83 9.59
C PRO A 187 1.29 2.27 9.90
N ASN A 188 0.18 2.44 10.64
CA ASN A 188 -0.32 3.72 11.10
C ASN A 188 0.73 4.61 11.77
N LYS A 189 1.69 4.02 12.50
CA LYS A 189 2.75 4.77 13.19
C LYS A 189 3.72 5.46 12.24
N MET A 190 3.98 4.85 11.08
CA MET A 190 4.94 5.38 10.11
C MET A 190 4.26 6.05 8.92
N LEU A 191 3.16 5.47 8.44
CA LEU A 191 2.45 5.96 7.25
C LEU A 191 1.26 6.87 7.59
N GLY A 192 0.87 6.94 8.87
CA GLY A 192 -0.33 7.67 9.31
C GLY A 192 -1.64 6.95 8.98
N VAL A 193 -1.60 5.93 8.14
CA VAL A 193 -2.72 5.08 7.75
C VAL A 193 -2.31 3.62 7.80
N GLY A 194 -3.27 2.71 7.88
CA GLY A 194 -3.01 1.27 7.84
C GLY A 194 -4.22 0.48 7.37
N PHE A 195 -3.96 -0.72 6.89
CA PHE A 195 -4.93 -1.60 6.26
C PHE A 195 -6.19 -1.78 7.10
N ALA A 196 -7.32 -1.46 6.52
CA ALA A 196 -8.60 -1.39 7.21
C ALA A 196 -9.69 -2.24 6.53
N SER A 197 -9.68 -2.30 5.21
CA SER A 197 -10.71 -2.99 4.46
C SER A 197 -10.26 -3.36 3.05
N GLU A 198 -10.93 -4.37 2.49
CA GLU A 198 -10.68 -4.89 1.14
C GLU A 198 -11.97 -5.15 0.39
N GLY A 199 -11.92 -4.96 -0.94
CA GLY A 199 -13.00 -5.29 -1.86
C GLY A 199 -12.62 -5.00 -3.30
N TRP A 200 -13.15 -5.79 -4.23
CA TRP A 200 -12.78 -5.72 -5.65
C TRP A 200 -13.97 -5.37 -6.54
N SER A 201 -14.83 -4.50 -6.04
CA SER A 201 -15.95 -3.90 -6.74
C SER A 201 -15.66 -2.45 -7.11
N LYS A 202 -16.69 -1.69 -7.46
CA LYS A 202 -16.54 -0.28 -7.84
C LYS A 202 -15.85 0.54 -6.76
N GLY A 203 -14.77 1.21 -7.12
CA GLY A 203 -14.07 2.18 -6.30
C GLY A 203 -14.78 3.54 -6.23
N CYS A 204 -14.20 4.46 -5.47
CA CYS A 204 -14.72 5.81 -5.31
C CYS A 204 -13.58 6.85 -5.30
N GLY A 205 -13.94 8.13 -5.19
CA GLY A 205 -13.00 9.24 -5.01
C GLY A 205 -12.79 9.61 -3.55
N TYR A 206 -11.94 10.60 -3.32
CA TYR A 206 -11.69 11.26 -2.05
C TYR A 206 -12.47 12.57 -1.95
N ARG A 207 -13.27 12.71 -0.90
CA ARG A 207 -13.87 13.99 -0.50
C ARG A 207 -12.87 14.77 0.32
N ARG A 208 -12.56 15.97 -0.10
CA ARG A 208 -11.68 16.89 0.63
C ARG A 208 -12.30 17.25 1.99
N LEU A 209 -11.45 17.30 3.01
CA LEU A 209 -11.80 17.69 4.38
C LEU A 209 -11.25 19.10 4.69
N ASP A 210 -11.66 19.65 5.83
CA ASP A 210 -11.34 21.01 6.25
C ASP A 210 -9.84 21.33 6.20
N ALA A 211 -8.99 20.40 6.62
CA ALA A 211 -7.54 20.56 6.58
C ALA A 211 -6.99 20.84 5.15
N SER A 212 -7.65 20.34 4.11
CA SER A 212 -7.25 20.60 2.72
C SER A 212 -7.56 22.02 2.25
N TYR A 213 -8.32 22.79 3.00
CA TYR A 213 -8.70 24.16 2.68
C TYR A 213 -8.04 25.20 3.61
N HIS A 214 -7.80 24.85 4.87
CA HIS A 214 -7.52 25.80 5.95
C HIS A 214 -6.22 25.53 6.73
N SER A 215 -5.54 24.40 6.48
CA SER A 215 -4.25 24.09 7.12
C SER A 215 -3.06 24.58 6.26
N PRO A 216 -1.83 24.54 6.78
CA PRO A 216 -0.62 24.74 5.97
C PRO A 216 -0.58 23.82 4.73
N ALA A 217 -1.18 22.63 4.81
CA ALA A 217 -1.28 21.70 3.69
C ALA A 217 -2.23 22.15 2.57
N ALA A 218 -3.06 23.19 2.78
CA ALA A 218 -3.96 23.72 1.75
C ALA A 218 -3.21 24.17 0.50
N SER A 219 -1.97 24.64 0.63
CA SER A 219 -1.12 25.03 -0.50
C SER A 219 -0.85 23.88 -1.48
N LEU A 220 -0.91 22.63 -1.02
CA LEU A 220 -0.77 21.44 -1.87
C LEU A 220 -1.95 21.24 -2.83
N PHE A 221 -3.10 21.85 -2.52
CA PHE A 221 -4.29 21.83 -3.38
C PHE A 221 -4.33 22.99 -4.39
N ALA A 222 -3.23 23.73 -4.58
CA ALA A 222 -3.17 24.78 -5.58
C ALA A 222 -3.55 24.24 -6.97
N GLY A 223 -4.54 24.85 -7.61
CA GLY A 223 -5.08 24.41 -8.90
C GLY A 223 -5.97 23.15 -8.85
N VAL A 224 -6.33 22.66 -7.69
CA VAL A 224 -7.30 21.57 -7.48
C VAL A 224 -8.58 22.20 -6.92
N ASN A 225 -9.59 22.37 -7.76
CA ASN A 225 -10.81 23.07 -7.41
C ASN A 225 -11.96 22.13 -7.02
N GLU A 226 -11.83 20.84 -7.34
CA GLU A 226 -12.84 19.82 -7.09
C GLU A 226 -12.94 19.54 -5.60
N ALA A 227 -14.17 19.41 -5.09
CA ALA A 227 -14.45 18.97 -3.72
C ALA A 227 -14.28 17.45 -3.54
N ILE A 228 -14.39 16.71 -4.64
CA ILE A 228 -14.10 15.27 -4.74
C ILE A 228 -13.03 15.10 -5.82
N VAL A 229 -11.93 14.44 -5.48
CA VAL A 229 -10.84 14.14 -6.40
C VAL A 229 -10.73 12.63 -6.60
N GLY A 230 -10.42 12.20 -7.82
CA GLY A 230 -10.16 10.79 -8.10
C GLY A 230 -11.41 9.89 -8.08
N ASP A 231 -12.61 10.40 -8.38
CA ASP A 231 -13.82 9.60 -8.64
C ASP A 231 -13.82 9.01 -10.07
N TYR A 232 -12.64 8.78 -10.57
CA TYR A 232 -12.28 8.22 -11.87
C TYR A 232 -10.99 7.41 -11.75
N GLY A 233 -10.72 6.54 -12.70
CA GLY A 233 -9.47 5.76 -12.75
C GLY A 233 -9.59 4.52 -13.62
N TYR A 234 -8.45 4.01 -14.07
CA TYR A 234 -8.36 2.80 -14.90
C TYR A 234 -8.58 1.50 -14.09
N VAL A 235 -8.43 1.57 -12.77
CA VAL A 235 -8.60 0.41 -11.88
C VAL A 235 -9.82 0.63 -11.01
N LEU A 236 -10.79 -0.26 -11.08
CA LEU A 236 -12.07 -0.22 -10.35
C LEU A 236 -12.85 1.12 -10.45
N GLY A 237 -12.44 2.02 -11.34
CA GLY A 237 -13.15 3.27 -11.63
C GLY A 237 -13.01 4.37 -10.56
N GLY A 238 -12.03 4.29 -9.67
CA GLY A 238 -11.79 5.30 -8.65
C GLY A 238 -10.38 5.24 -8.05
N ALA A 239 -9.96 6.33 -7.42
CA ALA A 239 -8.68 6.41 -6.72
C ALA A 239 -8.67 5.61 -5.40
N VAL A 240 -9.85 5.28 -4.88
CA VAL A 240 -10.03 4.47 -3.68
C VAL A 240 -10.64 3.13 -4.09
N GLY A 241 -9.94 2.05 -3.79
CA GLY A 241 -10.43 0.70 -4.06
C GLY A 241 -9.35 -0.36 -3.85
N ASP A 242 -9.74 -1.62 -4.06
CA ASP A 242 -8.95 -2.81 -3.80
C ASP A 242 -8.70 -2.97 -2.29
N GLU A 243 -7.51 -2.82 -1.80
CA GLU A 243 -7.18 -2.79 -0.38
C GLU A 243 -6.94 -1.34 0.03
N VAL A 244 -7.58 -0.93 1.12
CA VAL A 244 -7.60 0.47 1.54
C VAL A 244 -7.23 0.63 3.02
N ASP A 245 -6.56 1.74 3.30
CA ASP A 245 -6.00 2.06 4.60
C ASP A 245 -6.69 3.27 5.21
N ARG A 246 -6.97 3.23 6.51
CA ARG A 246 -7.55 4.36 7.23
C ARG A 246 -6.59 4.97 8.25
N PHE A 247 -6.80 6.23 8.50
CA PHE A 247 -6.27 6.93 9.66
C PHE A 247 -6.95 6.44 10.94
N ASP A 248 -6.17 6.04 11.96
CA ASP A 248 -6.70 5.53 13.22
C ASP A 248 -5.71 5.80 14.37
N ILE A 249 -6.06 6.74 15.25
CA ILE A 249 -5.24 7.12 16.40
C ILE A 249 -5.03 5.93 17.35
N ALA A 250 -6.04 5.06 17.50
CA ALA A 250 -5.92 3.88 18.35
C ALA A 250 -4.87 2.88 17.85
N LEU A 251 -4.56 2.91 16.56
CA LEU A 251 -3.50 2.13 15.93
C LEU A 251 -2.15 2.87 15.85
N GLY A 252 -2.11 4.12 16.30
CA GLY A 252 -0.91 4.94 16.37
C GLY A 252 -0.71 5.92 15.22
N SER A 253 -1.77 6.23 14.46
CA SER A 253 -1.72 7.38 13.55
C SER A 253 -1.42 8.66 14.35
N PRO A 254 -0.51 9.54 13.88
CA PRO A 254 -0.12 10.73 14.61
C PRO A 254 -1.29 11.70 14.82
N GLU A 255 -1.56 12.12 16.04
CA GLU A 255 -2.67 13.04 16.34
C GLU A 255 -2.56 14.39 15.62
N HIS A 256 -1.33 14.85 15.34
CA HIS A 256 -1.06 16.09 14.64
C HIS A 256 -1.16 15.96 13.10
N ALA A 257 -1.47 14.78 12.57
CA ALA A 257 -1.57 14.60 11.12
C ALA A 257 -2.76 15.37 10.54
N TYR A 258 -2.54 15.99 9.39
CA TYR A 258 -3.62 16.57 8.59
C TYR A 258 -4.32 15.45 7.80
N VAL A 259 -5.55 15.12 8.16
CA VAL A 259 -6.42 14.28 7.33
C VAL A 259 -7.02 15.17 6.25
N LEU A 260 -6.45 15.09 5.05
CA LEU A 260 -6.73 16.01 3.93
C LEU A 260 -8.00 15.65 3.18
N ALA A 261 -8.27 14.36 3.06
CA ALA A 261 -9.44 13.85 2.38
C ALA A 261 -9.77 12.43 2.88
N THR A 262 -11.03 12.03 2.70
CA THR A 262 -11.50 10.68 3.00
C THR A 262 -12.33 10.13 1.84
N SER A 263 -12.44 8.82 1.72
CA SER A 263 -13.23 8.19 0.68
C SER A 263 -14.69 8.65 0.71
N THR A 264 -15.31 8.80 -0.47
CA THR A 264 -16.71 9.27 -0.57
C THR A 264 -17.71 8.22 -0.12
N GLY A 265 -17.32 6.96 -0.05
CA GLY A 265 -18.10 5.82 0.41
C GLY A 265 -17.85 4.60 -0.47
N LEU A 266 -17.57 3.48 0.17
CA LEU A 266 -17.41 2.17 -0.45
C LEU A 266 -18.68 1.34 -0.24
N GLY A 267 -19.00 0.45 -1.18
CA GLY A 267 -20.14 -0.45 -1.09
C GLY A 267 -19.93 -1.57 -0.07
N ASN A 268 -20.96 -2.40 0.13
CA ASN A 268 -20.89 -3.55 1.04
C ASN A 268 -20.00 -4.68 0.54
N GLU A 269 -19.54 -4.61 -0.69
CA GLU A 269 -18.54 -5.51 -1.27
C GLU A 269 -17.15 -5.28 -0.66
N TYR A 270 -16.93 -4.13 -0.03
CA TYR A 270 -15.76 -3.84 0.78
C TYR A 270 -16.01 -4.24 2.23
N GLN A 271 -15.18 -5.11 2.75
CA GLN A 271 -15.31 -5.67 4.08
C GLN A 271 -14.14 -5.27 4.96
N LEU A 272 -14.38 -5.18 6.28
CA LEU A 272 -13.32 -4.98 7.25
C LEU A 272 -12.29 -6.10 7.21
N VAL A 273 -11.03 -5.74 7.44
CA VAL A 273 -9.98 -6.72 7.66
C VAL A 273 -10.26 -7.57 8.90
N ILE A 274 -9.75 -8.80 8.88
CA ILE A 274 -10.00 -9.76 9.95
C ILE A 274 -9.55 -9.26 11.33
N GLU A 275 -8.53 -8.44 11.39
CA GLU A 275 -7.98 -7.87 12.64
C GLU A 275 -8.91 -6.87 13.32
N ASP A 276 -9.86 -6.31 12.58
CA ASP A 276 -10.83 -5.34 13.08
C ASP A 276 -12.20 -5.98 13.36
N LEU A 277 -12.38 -7.26 13.00
CA LEU A 277 -13.59 -7.99 13.27
C LEU A 277 -13.66 -8.40 14.74
N THR A 278 -14.53 -7.75 15.51
CA THR A 278 -14.78 -8.10 16.92
C THR A 278 -15.85 -9.17 17.08
N LEU A 279 -16.78 -9.24 16.11
CA LEU A 279 -17.88 -10.20 16.07
C LEU A 279 -18.16 -10.57 14.61
N SER A 280 -18.58 -11.80 14.37
CA SER A 280 -19.07 -12.24 13.05
C SER A 280 -20.50 -11.70 12.84
N LEU A 281 -20.62 -10.42 12.52
CA LEU A 281 -21.89 -9.79 12.19
C LEU A 281 -22.02 -9.65 10.66
N PRO A 282 -23.24 -9.77 10.10
CA PRO A 282 -23.44 -9.67 8.66
C PRO A 282 -23.21 -8.25 8.10
N ASP A 283 -23.28 -7.22 8.97
CA ASP A 283 -23.25 -5.82 8.55
C ASP A 283 -21.89 -5.16 8.83
N GLN A 284 -20.83 -5.67 8.20
CA GLN A 284 -19.45 -5.15 8.31
C GLN A 284 -18.96 -4.47 7.04
N GLY A 285 -19.83 -4.33 6.04
CA GLY A 285 -19.49 -3.73 4.75
C GLY A 285 -19.47 -2.20 4.76
N GLY A 286 -18.92 -1.61 3.71
CA GLY A 286 -18.68 -0.17 3.60
C GLY A 286 -19.91 0.70 3.76
N ALA A 287 -21.08 0.27 3.25
CA ALA A 287 -22.29 1.06 3.39
C ALA A 287 -22.86 1.07 4.82
N GLN A 288 -22.61 0.04 5.63
CA GLN A 288 -23.01 -0.03 7.04
C GLN A 288 -21.95 0.53 7.99
N ARG A 289 -20.68 0.47 7.62
CA ARG A 289 -19.55 0.87 8.46
C ARG A 289 -18.65 1.89 7.77
N PRO A 290 -19.19 3.02 7.28
CA PRO A 290 -18.39 4.03 6.58
C PRO A 290 -17.35 4.71 7.48
N ASP A 291 -17.51 4.59 8.80
CA ASP A 291 -16.56 5.03 9.82
C ASP A 291 -15.31 4.15 9.88
N MET A 292 -15.42 2.89 9.49
CA MET A 292 -14.34 1.88 9.56
C MET A 292 -13.84 1.48 8.17
N VAL A 293 -14.75 1.27 7.22
CA VAL A 293 -14.45 0.88 5.83
C VAL A 293 -14.25 2.14 5.00
N ARG A 294 -13.04 2.70 5.06
CA ARG A 294 -12.69 3.93 4.34
C ARG A 294 -11.19 3.99 4.05
N SER A 295 -10.84 4.87 3.16
CA SER A 295 -9.46 5.30 2.90
C SER A 295 -9.30 6.76 3.25
N ASP A 296 -8.17 7.11 3.86
CA ASP A 296 -7.87 8.49 4.22
C ASP A 296 -6.55 8.94 3.58
N LEU A 297 -6.54 10.18 3.06
CA LEU A 297 -5.38 10.85 2.52
C LEU A 297 -4.81 11.75 3.61
N VAL A 298 -3.55 11.50 4.01
CA VAL A 298 -2.96 12.20 5.16
C VAL A 298 -1.61 12.81 4.83
N LEU A 299 -1.25 13.86 5.58
CA LEU A 299 0.05 14.51 5.58
C LEU A 299 0.47 14.79 7.02
N PHE A 300 1.71 14.49 7.38
CA PHE A 300 2.25 14.83 8.70
C PHE A 300 3.78 14.94 8.69
N ALA A 301 4.30 15.68 9.67
CA ALA A 301 5.72 15.80 9.93
C ALA A 301 6.19 14.76 10.96
N ILE A 302 7.45 14.40 10.89
CA ILE A 302 8.18 13.59 11.89
C ILE A 302 9.10 14.53 12.68
N ASP A 303 9.25 14.31 13.98
CA ASP A 303 10.09 15.14 14.86
C ASP A 303 11.51 15.37 14.35
N GLY A 304 12.07 14.44 13.58
CA GLY A 304 13.37 14.55 12.91
C GLY A 304 13.39 15.41 11.64
N GLY A 305 12.28 16.08 11.30
CA GLY A 305 12.15 16.94 10.12
C GLY A 305 11.72 16.22 8.85
N GLY A 306 11.45 14.92 8.93
CA GLY A 306 10.87 14.13 7.84
C GLY A 306 9.38 14.44 7.63
N TRP A 307 8.87 14.06 6.47
CA TRP A 307 7.44 14.22 6.12
C TRP A 307 6.88 12.95 5.47
N VAL A 308 5.62 12.69 5.73
CA VAL A 308 4.90 11.56 5.13
C VAL A 308 3.62 12.07 4.49
N PHE A 309 3.40 11.69 3.23
CA PHE A 309 2.15 11.83 2.52
C PHE A 309 1.65 10.44 2.15
N SER A 310 0.45 10.10 2.57
CA SER A 310 -0.13 8.77 2.34
C SER A 310 -1.51 8.87 1.71
N VAL A 311 -1.78 7.96 0.77
CA VAL A 311 -3.06 7.92 0.04
C VAL A 311 -3.95 6.75 0.45
N GLY A 312 -3.38 5.67 0.99
CA GLY A 312 -4.14 4.56 1.56
C GLY A 312 -5.00 3.77 0.56
N SER A 313 -4.55 3.58 -0.69
CA SER A 313 -5.32 2.80 -1.68
C SER A 313 -4.45 2.25 -2.81
N ILE A 314 -4.65 0.98 -3.17
CA ILE A 314 -3.96 0.33 -4.29
C ILE A 314 -4.35 0.95 -5.64
N THR A 315 -5.59 1.38 -5.82
CA THR A 315 -6.07 1.88 -7.12
C THR A 315 -5.63 3.31 -7.44
N TYR A 316 -4.97 3.99 -6.50
CA TYR A 316 -4.56 5.39 -6.64
C TYR A 316 -3.75 5.68 -7.91
N GLY A 317 -2.76 4.82 -8.22
CA GLY A 317 -1.93 4.96 -9.42
C GLY A 317 -2.74 5.02 -10.71
N GLY A 318 -3.79 4.20 -10.83
CA GLY A 318 -4.68 4.19 -11.99
C GLY A 318 -5.51 5.47 -12.15
N ALA A 319 -5.73 6.20 -11.07
CA ALA A 319 -6.38 7.52 -11.12
C ALA A 319 -5.39 8.64 -11.42
N LEU A 320 -4.12 8.52 -11.03
CA LEU A 320 -3.07 9.48 -11.42
C LEU A 320 -2.95 9.58 -12.94
N ALA A 321 -2.85 8.44 -13.63
CA ALA A 321 -2.66 8.37 -15.07
C ALA A 321 -3.95 8.67 -15.87
N TRP A 322 -5.11 8.77 -15.21
CA TRP A 322 -6.38 9.02 -15.88
C TRP A 322 -6.35 10.31 -16.72
N ASN A 323 -6.97 10.24 -17.89
CA ASN A 323 -7.04 11.35 -18.84
C ASN A 323 -5.65 11.90 -19.24
N GLY A 324 -4.67 10.99 -19.42
CA GLY A 324 -3.30 11.38 -19.76
C GLY A 324 -2.64 12.24 -18.68
N CYS A 325 -2.91 11.93 -17.41
CA CYS A 325 -2.45 12.65 -16.22
C CYS A 325 -3.00 14.10 -16.08
N ASP A 326 -3.91 14.56 -16.92
CA ASP A 326 -4.55 15.87 -16.78
C ASP A 326 -5.80 15.79 -15.90
N ASN A 327 -5.59 15.79 -14.61
CA ASN A 327 -6.65 15.67 -13.60
C ASN A 327 -6.23 16.27 -12.25
N GLY A 328 -7.20 16.50 -11.35
CA GLY A 328 -6.96 17.15 -10.06
C GLY A 328 -6.08 16.30 -9.12
N LEU A 329 -6.19 14.97 -9.18
CA LEU A 329 -5.39 14.07 -8.35
C LEU A 329 -3.91 14.07 -8.76
N SER A 330 -3.64 14.02 -10.06
CA SER A 330 -2.29 14.18 -10.64
C SER A 330 -1.66 15.51 -10.21
N ARG A 331 -2.43 16.60 -10.25
CA ARG A 331 -1.95 17.93 -9.85
C ARG A 331 -1.65 18.00 -8.36
N LEU A 332 -2.52 17.48 -7.50
CA LEU A 332 -2.27 17.37 -6.06
C LEU A 332 -0.96 16.62 -5.78
N THR A 333 -0.80 15.45 -6.40
CA THR A 333 0.38 14.61 -6.16
C THR A 333 1.65 15.29 -6.68
N ALA A 334 1.58 16.02 -7.81
CA ALA A 334 2.69 16.83 -8.33
C ALA A 334 3.06 17.96 -7.35
N ASN A 335 2.08 18.64 -6.76
CA ASN A 335 2.34 19.66 -5.75
C ASN A 335 3.05 19.07 -4.52
N VAL A 336 2.66 17.87 -4.08
CA VAL A 336 3.32 17.17 -2.96
C VAL A 336 4.77 16.83 -3.30
N VAL A 337 5.04 16.20 -4.46
CA VAL A 337 6.41 15.82 -4.82
C VAL A 337 7.30 17.07 -5.02
N HIS A 338 6.76 18.16 -5.54
CA HIS A 338 7.49 19.42 -5.63
C HIS A 338 7.80 20.02 -4.26
N ALA A 339 6.84 20.00 -3.33
CA ALA A 339 7.08 20.44 -1.96
C ALA A 339 8.17 19.56 -1.28
N PHE A 340 8.10 18.24 -1.48
CA PHE A 340 9.05 17.28 -0.91
C PHE A 340 10.45 17.36 -1.54
N THR A 341 10.57 17.83 -2.76
CA THR A 341 11.87 18.02 -3.44
C THR A 341 12.39 19.47 -3.37
N GLY A 342 11.73 20.35 -2.62
CA GLY A 342 12.13 21.75 -2.45
C GLY A 342 11.86 22.65 -3.66
N LYS A 343 11.01 22.21 -4.59
CA LYS A 343 10.62 22.95 -5.79
C LYS A 343 9.19 23.53 -5.72
N GLY A 344 8.48 23.25 -4.62
CA GLY A 344 7.08 23.62 -4.41
C GLY A 344 6.86 24.47 -3.16
N PRO A 345 5.60 24.60 -2.71
CA PRO A 345 5.26 25.36 -1.52
C PRO A 345 6.00 24.82 -0.30
N VAL A 346 6.50 25.72 0.53
CA VAL A 346 7.12 25.35 1.81
C VAL A 346 6.01 24.85 2.72
N LEU A 347 6.12 23.58 3.16
CA LEU A 347 5.28 23.06 4.22
C LEU A 347 5.72 23.75 5.51
N GLY A 348 4.82 24.53 6.13
CA GLY A 348 5.12 25.30 7.32
C GLY A 348 5.71 24.42 8.42
N GLU A 349 6.64 25.00 9.18
CA GLU A 349 7.08 24.43 10.44
C GLU A 349 5.86 24.36 11.37
N THR A 350 5.57 23.17 11.90
CA THR A 350 4.48 22.90 12.84
C THR A 350 4.81 23.46 14.21
#